data_8b837196eefe3fffe923c2dd64636538
#
_entry.id   8b837196eefe3fffe923c2dd64636538
#
_cell.length_a   1.000
_cell.length_b   1.000
_cell.length_c   1.000
_cell.angle_alpha   90.00
_cell.angle_beta   90.00
_cell.angle_gamma   90.00
#
_symmetry.space_group_name_H-M   'P 1'
#
loop_
_entity.id
_entity.type
_entity.pdbx_description
1 polymer ?
#
loop_
_entity_poly.entity_id
_entity_poly.type
_entity_poly.pdbx_seq_one_letter_code
_entity_poly.pdbx_strand_id
1 'polypeptide(L)'
;MHRFLLLGLSLVCAASLSAQGKIRELLAAKAPEGFVEKTWTVDGVKRTALVRVPAGASGQLAVVFGWHGHGGRSTHSAGRWGYGEIDTASILVFPQGLPTVSPLVDKEGRMPGWQTSVTSEGGRDIKLFDTILADLKKQHAVDDRRIYSMGHSNGAAFSYLLWQSRPEVLAAIGSVAGSLRADGKPPSSLPVIHVAGENDPLVKFTWQQATFAAVKRFNGCADEGKAWAKEGVLDATIYASTKGAPLVTAIHGGGHEYAKGSTELIVRFFKENPKPAK
;
A
#
# COMPACT_ATOMS: atom_id res chain seq x y z
N MET A 1 39.84 -41.46 -29.48
CA MET A 1 38.68 -40.58 -29.74
C MET A 1 37.92 -40.30 -28.42
N HIS A 2 38.44 -39.48 -27.48
CA HIS A 2 37.72 -39.10 -26.23
C HIS A 2 38.31 -37.81 -25.66
N ARG A 3 38.22 -36.67 -26.39
CA ARG A 3 38.66 -35.37 -25.88
C ARG A 3 37.80 -34.15 -26.27
N PHE A 4 36.58 -34.35 -26.75
CA PHE A 4 35.72 -33.21 -27.22
C PHE A 4 34.40 -33.02 -26.48
N LEU A 5 34.14 -33.70 -25.37
CA LEU A 5 32.81 -33.59 -24.70
C LEU A 5 32.80 -32.75 -23.41
N LEU A 6 33.93 -32.20 -22.95
CA LEU A 6 33.97 -31.43 -21.69
C LEU A 6 33.95 -29.91 -21.81
N LEU A 7 34.08 -29.35 -23.02
CA LEU A 7 34.07 -27.89 -23.26
C LEU A 7 32.63 -27.32 -23.45
N GLY A 8 31.68 -28.15 -23.82
CA GLY A 8 30.31 -27.69 -24.10
C GLY A 8 29.47 -27.40 -22.86
N LEU A 9 29.69 -28.10 -21.75
CA LEU A 9 28.87 -27.94 -20.53
C LEU A 9 29.21 -26.68 -19.72
N SER A 10 30.46 -26.25 -19.76
CA SER A 10 30.89 -25.05 -18.99
C SER A 10 30.45 -23.73 -19.62
N LEU A 11 30.29 -23.67 -20.96
CA LEU A 11 29.79 -22.46 -21.65
C LEU A 11 28.28 -22.24 -21.46
N VAL A 12 27.49 -23.29 -21.40
CA VAL A 12 26.02 -23.18 -21.21
C VAL A 12 25.70 -22.72 -19.78
N CYS A 13 26.45 -23.17 -18.78
CA CYS A 13 26.28 -22.75 -17.37
C CYS A 13 26.67 -21.28 -17.15
N ALA A 14 27.74 -20.79 -17.79
CA ALA A 14 28.20 -19.41 -17.69
C ALA A 14 27.22 -18.43 -18.39
N ALA A 15 26.66 -18.82 -19.52
CA ALA A 15 25.66 -18.02 -20.24
C ALA A 15 24.33 -17.90 -19.48
N SER A 16 23.91 -18.96 -18.78
CA SER A 16 22.68 -18.94 -17.95
C SER A 16 22.85 -18.08 -16.69
N LEU A 17 24.02 -18.10 -16.05
CA LEU A 17 24.35 -17.25 -14.91
C LEU A 17 24.44 -15.76 -15.28
N SER A 18 24.99 -15.45 -16.45
CA SER A 18 25.04 -14.06 -16.96
C SER A 18 23.67 -13.53 -17.38
N ALA A 19 22.81 -14.37 -17.95
CA ALA A 19 21.43 -14.02 -18.27
C ALA A 19 20.59 -13.81 -17.01
N GLN A 20 20.74 -14.65 -16.00
CA GLN A 20 20.09 -14.47 -14.71
C GLN A 20 20.59 -13.22 -13.97
N GLY A 21 21.89 -12.90 -14.07
CA GLY A 21 22.48 -11.65 -13.54
C GLY A 21 21.86 -10.41 -14.20
N LYS A 22 21.79 -10.38 -15.53
CA LYS A 22 21.18 -9.29 -16.30
C LYS A 22 19.66 -9.17 -16.05
N ILE A 23 18.95 -10.27 -15.91
CA ILE A 23 17.52 -10.28 -15.55
C ILE A 23 17.35 -9.73 -14.13
N ARG A 24 18.23 -10.09 -13.20
CA ARG A 24 18.20 -9.58 -11.82
C ARG A 24 18.51 -8.08 -11.73
N GLU A 25 19.39 -7.58 -12.60
CA GLU A 25 19.74 -6.16 -12.73
C GLU A 25 18.61 -5.35 -13.41
N LEU A 26 17.99 -5.89 -14.47
CA LEU A 26 16.78 -5.35 -15.10
C LEU A 26 15.55 -5.37 -14.17
N LEU A 27 15.48 -6.33 -13.23
CA LEU A 27 14.42 -6.43 -12.23
C LEU A 27 14.70 -5.58 -10.98
N ALA A 28 15.92 -5.07 -10.80
CA ALA A 28 16.26 -4.04 -9.82
C ALA A 28 15.78 -2.68 -10.36
N ALA A 29 14.47 -2.46 -10.36
CA ALA A 29 13.90 -1.19 -10.79
C ALA A 29 14.56 -0.07 -9.97
N LYS A 30 15.22 0.86 -10.67
CA LYS A 30 15.80 2.07 -10.07
C LYS A 30 14.69 2.83 -9.32
N ALA A 31 15.02 3.41 -8.18
CA ALA A 31 14.09 4.29 -7.48
C ALA A 31 13.62 5.40 -8.45
N PRO A 32 12.31 5.73 -8.48
CA PRO A 32 11.80 6.82 -9.29
C PRO A 32 12.48 8.15 -8.91
N GLU A 33 12.45 9.10 -9.82
CA GLU A 33 13.03 10.42 -9.60
C GLU A 33 12.48 11.10 -8.34
N GLY A 34 13.34 11.74 -7.57
CA GLY A 34 13.01 12.40 -6.32
C GLY A 34 12.86 11.47 -5.11
N PHE A 35 12.89 10.15 -5.29
CA PHE A 35 12.87 9.19 -4.18
C PHE A 35 14.28 8.79 -3.75
N VAL A 36 14.48 8.74 -2.44
CA VAL A 36 15.73 8.28 -1.80
C VAL A 36 15.42 7.09 -0.92
N GLU A 37 16.23 6.03 -1.01
CA GLU A 37 16.11 4.92 -0.06
C GLU A 37 16.67 5.35 1.31
N LYS A 38 15.82 5.25 2.33
CA LYS A 38 16.20 5.44 3.74
C LYS A 38 16.14 4.10 4.48
N THR A 39 16.90 4.02 5.57
CA THR A 39 17.05 2.81 6.39
C THR A 39 16.75 3.10 7.84
N TRP A 40 16.04 2.19 8.48
CA TRP A 40 15.78 2.17 9.93
C TRP A 40 16.10 0.80 10.50
N THR A 41 16.30 0.72 11.80
CA THR A 41 16.41 -0.56 12.54
C THR A 41 15.15 -0.73 13.38
N VAL A 42 14.46 -1.85 13.19
CA VAL A 42 13.26 -2.22 13.95
C VAL A 42 13.48 -3.59 14.56
N ASP A 43 13.46 -3.67 15.88
CA ASP A 43 13.77 -4.90 16.65
C ASP A 43 15.08 -5.57 16.19
N GLY A 44 16.13 -4.78 15.96
CA GLY A 44 17.44 -5.26 15.50
C GLY A 44 17.51 -5.60 14.00
N VAL A 45 16.40 -5.52 13.26
CA VAL A 45 16.34 -5.85 11.83
C VAL A 45 16.40 -4.58 10.98
N LYS A 46 17.28 -4.57 9.99
CA LYS A 46 17.36 -3.49 8.99
C LYS A 46 16.10 -3.47 8.13
N ARG A 47 15.44 -2.31 8.06
CA ARG A 47 14.26 -2.06 7.22
C ARG A 47 14.53 -0.87 6.32
N THR A 48 13.97 -0.88 5.12
CA THR A 48 14.12 0.21 4.15
C THR A 48 12.78 0.74 3.66
N ALA A 49 12.77 1.99 3.21
CA ALA A 49 11.68 2.58 2.45
C ALA A 49 12.22 3.58 1.43
N LEU A 50 11.54 3.72 0.31
CA LEU A 50 11.72 4.87 -0.57
C LEU A 50 10.94 6.06 0.01
N VAL A 51 11.63 7.18 0.18
CA VAL A 51 11.04 8.41 0.71
C VAL A 51 11.26 9.54 -0.29
N ARG A 52 10.19 10.27 -0.58
CA ARG A 52 10.27 11.55 -1.29
C ARG A 52 9.72 12.65 -0.41
N VAL A 53 10.53 13.67 -0.19
CA VAL A 53 10.13 14.91 0.47
C VAL A 53 9.99 15.98 -0.61
N PRO A 54 8.91 16.77 -0.65
CA PRO A 54 8.75 17.84 -1.63
C PRO A 54 9.91 18.83 -1.57
N ALA A 55 10.48 19.18 -2.74
CA ALA A 55 11.54 20.18 -2.82
C ALA A 55 11.01 21.58 -2.43
N GLY A 56 11.76 22.32 -1.63
CA GLY A 56 11.38 23.67 -1.20
C GLY A 56 10.13 23.73 -0.32
N ALA A 57 9.70 22.61 0.25
CA ALA A 57 8.51 22.55 1.08
C ALA A 57 8.62 23.49 2.28
N SER A 58 7.63 24.37 2.44
CA SER A 58 7.45 25.24 3.60
C SER A 58 6.10 24.93 4.27
N GLY A 59 6.04 25.04 5.60
CA GLY A 59 4.84 24.76 6.37
C GLY A 59 4.64 23.25 6.67
N GLN A 60 3.45 22.91 7.12
CA GLN A 60 3.13 21.54 7.55
C GLN A 60 2.82 20.63 6.36
N LEU A 61 3.45 19.45 6.32
CA LEU A 61 3.37 18.48 5.23
C LEU A 61 2.47 17.29 5.59
N ALA A 62 1.64 16.87 4.64
CA ALA A 62 0.97 15.58 4.73
C ALA A 62 1.99 14.44 4.55
N VAL A 63 1.69 13.27 5.09
CA VAL A 63 2.47 12.04 4.90
C VAL A 63 1.57 10.94 4.34
N VAL A 64 2.01 10.29 3.28
CA VAL A 64 1.31 9.16 2.66
C VAL A 64 2.22 7.94 2.66
N PHE A 65 1.78 6.87 3.31
CA PHE A 65 2.42 5.56 3.26
C PHE A 65 1.77 4.69 2.19
N GLY A 66 2.59 4.14 1.28
CA GLY A 66 2.16 3.24 0.20
C GLY A 66 2.74 1.83 0.37
N TRP A 67 1.89 0.82 0.61
CA TRP A 67 2.27 -0.56 0.92
C TRP A 67 2.08 -1.46 -0.30
N HIS A 68 3.15 -2.05 -0.84
CA HIS A 68 3.09 -2.96 -1.99
C HIS A 68 2.31 -4.25 -1.68
N GLY A 69 1.83 -4.93 -2.72
CA GLY A 69 1.23 -6.26 -2.60
C GLY A 69 2.25 -7.34 -2.23
N HIS A 70 1.77 -8.55 -1.86
CA HIS A 70 2.64 -9.68 -1.56
C HIS A 70 3.55 -10.01 -2.76
N GLY A 71 4.82 -10.27 -2.52
CA GLY A 71 5.86 -10.44 -3.55
C GLY A 71 6.30 -9.13 -4.22
N GLY A 72 5.73 -7.98 -3.84
CA GLY A 72 6.02 -6.69 -4.44
C GLY A 72 7.31 -6.04 -3.95
N ARG A 73 7.59 -4.85 -4.51
CA ARG A 73 8.75 -4.02 -4.16
C ARG A 73 8.36 -2.57 -4.02
N SER A 74 9.01 -1.86 -3.10
CA SER A 74 8.86 -0.41 -2.90
C SER A 74 9.11 0.38 -4.18
N THR A 75 10.15 0.02 -4.96
CA THR A 75 10.47 0.65 -6.25
C THR A 75 9.35 0.52 -7.27
N HIS A 76 8.69 -0.63 -7.30
CA HIS A 76 7.57 -0.88 -8.19
C HIS A 76 6.35 -0.02 -7.81
N SER A 77 5.99 -0.01 -6.53
CA SER A 77 4.85 0.77 -6.04
C SER A 77 5.08 2.28 -6.20
N ALA A 78 6.26 2.76 -5.82
CA ALA A 78 6.61 4.18 -5.98
C ALA A 78 6.61 4.64 -7.45
N GLY A 79 7.04 3.75 -8.39
CA GLY A 79 7.09 4.09 -9.81
C GLY A 79 5.76 3.89 -10.54
N ARG A 80 5.14 2.70 -10.40
CA ARG A 80 3.99 2.34 -11.25
C ARG A 80 2.65 2.92 -10.80
N TRP A 81 2.51 3.27 -9.53
CA TRP A 81 1.27 3.88 -9.07
C TRP A 81 1.14 5.34 -9.45
N GLY A 82 2.21 5.99 -9.94
CA GLY A 82 2.20 7.38 -10.38
C GLY A 82 1.90 8.39 -9.26
N TYR A 83 1.93 7.94 -8.00
CA TYR A 83 1.53 8.78 -6.86
C TYR A 83 2.38 10.05 -6.76
N GLY A 84 3.70 9.92 -7.02
CA GLY A 84 4.62 11.03 -7.00
C GLY A 84 4.38 12.08 -8.08
N GLU A 85 3.73 11.71 -9.17
CA GLU A 85 3.40 12.64 -10.26
C GLU A 85 2.13 13.45 -9.96
N ILE A 86 1.17 12.84 -9.24
CA ILE A 86 -0.14 13.43 -8.95
C ILE A 86 -0.13 14.23 -7.64
N ASP A 87 0.57 13.74 -6.62
CA ASP A 87 0.74 14.44 -5.34
C ASP A 87 2.19 14.87 -5.15
N THR A 88 2.49 16.10 -5.52
CA THR A 88 3.82 16.71 -5.38
C THR A 88 4.03 17.44 -4.05
N ALA A 89 2.99 17.53 -3.20
CA ALA A 89 3.00 18.34 -1.98
C ALA A 89 3.18 17.53 -0.69
N SER A 90 2.96 16.22 -0.74
CA SER A 90 3.08 15.34 0.44
C SER A 90 4.45 14.66 0.53
N ILE A 91 4.86 14.33 1.75
CA ILE A 91 5.92 13.34 1.97
C ILE A 91 5.36 11.98 1.58
N LEU A 92 6.01 11.31 0.64
CA LEU A 92 5.63 9.97 0.18
C LEU A 92 6.60 8.93 0.73
N VAL A 93 6.08 7.87 1.29
CA VAL A 93 6.84 6.77 1.89
C VAL A 93 6.37 5.45 1.32
N PHE A 94 7.26 4.73 0.66
CA PHE A 94 7.00 3.37 0.15
C PHE A 94 7.94 2.38 0.83
N PRO A 95 7.52 1.76 1.94
CA PRO A 95 8.34 0.79 2.66
C PRO A 95 8.55 -0.50 1.87
N GLN A 96 9.65 -1.22 2.18
CA GLN A 96 9.91 -2.56 1.68
C GLN A 96 9.52 -3.60 2.72
N GLY A 97 8.63 -4.52 2.33
CA GLY A 97 8.23 -5.68 3.13
C GLY A 97 9.36 -6.70 3.30
N LEU A 98 9.25 -7.53 4.31
CA LEU A 98 10.11 -8.70 4.54
C LEU A 98 9.40 -9.98 4.12
N PRO A 99 10.12 -11.11 3.94
CA PRO A 99 9.54 -12.43 3.77
C PRO A 99 8.43 -12.68 4.80
N THR A 100 7.23 -13.03 4.33
CA THR A 100 6.01 -13.12 5.14
C THR A 100 5.09 -14.19 4.59
N VAL A 101 4.55 -15.04 5.44
CA VAL A 101 3.59 -16.07 5.04
C VAL A 101 2.31 -15.42 4.49
N SER A 102 1.87 -15.88 3.33
CA SER A 102 0.56 -15.56 2.75
C SER A 102 -0.20 -16.86 2.45
N PRO A 103 -1.25 -17.19 3.20
CA PRO A 103 -1.98 -18.44 3.01
C PRO A 103 -2.53 -18.65 1.60
N LEU A 104 -2.80 -17.55 0.87
CA LEU A 104 -3.37 -17.60 -0.48
C LEU A 104 -2.33 -17.87 -1.56
N VAL A 105 -1.11 -17.32 -1.44
CA VAL A 105 -0.16 -17.29 -2.58
C VAL A 105 1.28 -17.68 -2.21
N ASP A 106 1.64 -17.74 -0.91
CA ASP A 106 3.01 -18.05 -0.46
C ASP A 106 2.99 -18.65 0.95
N LYS A 107 2.64 -19.92 1.03
CA LYS A 107 2.50 -20.64 2.32
C LYS A 107 3.81 -20.77 3.08
N GLU A 108 4.95 -20.68 2.40
CA GLU A 108 6.27 -20.81 3.00
C GLU A 108 6.87 -19.46 3.41
N GLY A 109 6.24 -18.33 3.02
CA GLY A 109 6.65 -16.99 3.40
C GLY A 109 8.00 -16.59 2.81
N ARG A 110 8.30 -16.97 1.57
CA ARG A 110 9.57 -16.66 0.90
C ARG A 110 9.59 -15.27 0.28
N MET A 111 8.42 -14.72 -0.02
CA MET A 111 8.28 -13.42 -0.69
C MET A 111 7.97 -12.29 0.29
N PRO A 112 8.38 -11.06 -0.02
CA PRO A 112 8.11 -9.91 0.84
C PRO A 112 6.61 -9.61 0.92
N GLY A 113 6.16 -9.29 2.12
CA GLY A 113 4.77 -8.94 2.44
C GLY A 113 4.68 -8.22 3.77
N TRP A 114 3.48 -8.08 4.27
CA TRP A 114 3.13 -7.36 5.49
C TRP A 114 2.41 -8.28 6.46
N GLN A 115 2.61 -8.07 7.76
CA GLN A 115 1.89 -8.79 8.81
C GLN A 115 0.37 -8.71 8.62
N THR A 116 -0.34 -9.76 9.02
CA THR A 116 -1.79 -9.89 8.79
C THR A 116 -2.64 -9.71 10.05
N SER A 117 -2.02 -9.65 11.22
CA SER A 117 -2.68 -9.34 12.49
C SER A 117 -1.75 -8.48 13.36
N VAL A 118 -2.28 -7.88 14.43
CA VAL A 118 -1.50 -6.98 15.31
C VAL A 118 -0.27 -7.69 15.90
N THR A 119 -0.37 -8.98 16.18
CA THR A 119 0.67 -9.76 16.85
C THR A 119 1.48 -10.64 15.90
N SER A 120 0.98 -10.90 14.67
CA SER A 120 1.74 -11.72 13.72
C SER A 120 3.08 -11.06 13.38
N GLU A 121 4.10 -11.85 13.05
CA GLU A 121 5.45 -11.38 12.75
C GLU A 121 6.05 -10.49 13.86
N GLY A 122 5.62 -10.65 15.12
CA GLY A 122 6.05 -9.82 16.25
C GLY A 122 5.64 -8.35 16.18
N GLY A 123 4.67 -8.02 15.32
CA GLY A 123 4.21 -6.63 15.13
C GLY A 123 5.20 -5.76 14.35
N ARG A 124 6.17 -6.36 13.66
CA ARG A 124 7.32 -5.68 13.04
C ARG A 124 6.97 -4.60 12.03
N ASP A 125 5.85 -4.73 11.31
CA ASP A 125 5.50 -3.78 10.26
C ASP A 125 4.71 -2.59 10.81
N ILE A 126 3.93 -2.78 11.87
CA ILE A 126 3.32 -1.68 12.65
C ILE A 126 4.43 -0.87 13.33
N LYS A 127 5.43 -1.53 13.94
CA LYS A 127 6.60 -0.86 14.52
C LYS A 127 7.41 -0.11 13.48
N LEU A 128 7.51 -0.62 12.24
CA LEU A 128 8.14 0.09 11.14
C LEU A 128 7.40 1.38 10.81
N PHE A 129 6.06 1.33 10.69
CA PHE A 129 5.23 2.51 10.48
C PHE A 129 5.48 3.55 11.57
N ASP A 130 5.42 3.16 12.85
CA ASP A 130 5.65 4.05 13.99
C ASP A 130 7.06 4.67 13.95
N THR A 131 8.09 3.86 13.66
CA THR A 131 9.49 4.29 13.61
C THR A 131 9.73 5.31 12.50
N ILE A 132 9.22 5.04 11.30
CA ILE A 132 9.36 5.97 10.16
C ILE A 132 8.62 7.27 10.45
N LEU A 133 7.38 7.20 10.92
CA LEU A 133 6.59 8.40 11.21
C LEU A 133 7.23 9.26 12.30
N ALA A 134 7.75 8.65 13.36
CA ALA A 134 8.45 9.36 14.43
C ALA A 134 9.72 10.05 13.91
N ASP A 135 10.46 9.41 13.01
CA ASP A 135 11.65 9.98 12.38
C ASP A 135 11.30 11.16 11.45
N LEU A 136 10.26 11.01 10.63
CA LEU A 136 9.77 12.10 9.76
C LEU A 136 9.32 13.33 10.56
N LYS A 137 8.61 13.13 11.69
CA LYS A 137 8.19 14.23 12.58
C LYS A 137 9.35 14.95 13.24
N LYS A 138 10.50 14.29 13.44
CA LYS A 138 11.73 14.94 13.94
C LYS A 138 12.41 15.80 12.88
N GLN A 139 12.33 15.38 11.61
CA GLN A 139 13.06 16.00 10.51
C GLN A 139 12.23 17.06 9.76
N HIS A 140 10.90 16.96 9.81
CA HIS A 140 9.98 17.79 9.01
C HIS A 140 8.77 18.24 9.84
N ALA A 141 8.19 19.38 9.47
CA ALA A 141 6.92 19.85 10.02
C ALA A 141 5.76 19.00 9.46
N VAL A 142 5.49 17.82 10.06
CA VAL A 142 4.40 16.94 9.66
C VAL A 142 3.07 17.45 10.21
N ASP A 143 2.04 17.49 9.36
CA ASP A 143 0.66 17.77 9.78
C ASP A 143 0.00 16.49 10.32
N ASP A 144 -0.20 16.40 11.61
CA ASP A 144 -0.84 15.25 12.28
C ASP A 144 -2.29 15.02 11.84
N ARG A 145 -2.89 15.98 11.15
CA ARG A 145 -4.23 15.85 10.57
C ARG A 145 -4.21 15.22 9.18
N ARG A 146 -3.05 15.04 8.57
CA ARG A 146 -2.90 14.58 7.19
C ARG A 146 -1.89 13.45 7.06
N ILE A 147 -2.08 12.38 7.87
CA ILE A 147 -1.30 11.15 7.79
C ILE A 147 -2.19 10.06 7.21
N TYR A 148 -1.79 9.50 6.08
CA TYR A 148 -2.59 8.59 5.28
C TYR A 148 -1.86 7.27 5.05
N SER A 149 -2.64 6.20 4.88
CA SER A 149 -2.13 4.87 4.53
C SER A 149 -2.88 4.32 3.34
N MET A 150 -2.16 3.83 2.35
CA MET A 150 -2.76 3.15 1.21
C MET A 150 -1.94 1.92 0.81
N GLY A 151 -2.57 1.02 0.06
CA GLY A 151 -1.84 -0.13 -0.45
C GLY A 151 -2.63 -0.96 -1.46
N HIS A 152 -1.93 -1.95 -2.00
CA HIS A 152 -2.50 -2.92 -2.92
C HIS A 152 -2.49 -4.31 -2.30
N SER A 153 -3.56 -5.10 -2.46
CA SER A 153 -3.63 -6.51 -2.05
C SER A 153 -3.26 -6.70 -0.55
N ASN A 154 -2.22 -7.45 -0.22
CA ASN A 154 -1.70 -7.59 1.15
C ASN A 154 -1.35 -6.23 1.79
N GLY A 155 -0.82 -5.27 1.03
CA GLY A 155 -0.57 -3.90 1.53
C GLY A 155 -1.86 -3.12 1.80
N ALA A 156 -2.93 -3.36 1.06
CA ALA A 156 -4.25 -2.80 1.33
C ALA A 156 -4.85 -3.39 2.62
N ALA A 157 -4.71 -4.71 2.82
CA ALA A 157 -5.11 -5.36 4.07
C ALA A 157 -4.29 -4.81 5.25
N PHE A 158 -3.01 -4.50 5.05
CA PHE A 158 -2.17 -3.86 6.07
C PHE A 158 -2.63 -2.43 6.40
N SER A 159 -3.13 -1.66 5.44
CA SER A 159 -3.75 -0.35 5.72
C SER A 159 -4.99 -0.49 6.62
N TYR A 160 -5.80 -1.51 6.43
CA TYR A 160 -6.89 -1.84 7.36
C TYR A 160 -6.38 -2.24 8.76
N LEU A 161 -5.28 -2.99 8.83
CA LEU A 161 -4.65 -3.36 10.09
C LEU A 161 -4.08 -2.13 10.83
N LEU A 162 -3.52 -1.17 10.11
CA LEU A 162 -3.10 0.11 10.70
C LEU A 162 -4.30 0.91 11.24
N TRP A 163 -5.43 0.93 10.56
CA TRP A 163 -6.65 1.52 11.11
C TRP A 163 -7.06 0.87 12.44
N GLN A 164 -6.95 -0.45 12.56
CA GLN A 164 -7.29 -1.16 13.79
C GLN A 164 -6.30 -0.86 14.93
N SER A 165 -5.04 -0.65 14.63
CA SER A 165 -3.96 -0.55 15.61
C SER A 165 -3.49 0.89 15.89
N ARG A 166 -3.79 1.85 15.01
CA ARG A 166 -3.38 3.27 15.08
C ARG A 166 -4.48 4.21 14.62
N PRO A 167 -5.72 4.05 15.10
CA PRO A 167 -6.88 4.82 14.62
C PRO A 167 -6.75 6.32 14.85
N GLU A 168 -6.05 6.71 15.91
CA GLU A 168 -5.84 8.12 16.27
C GLU A 168 -4.76 8.79 15.40
N VAL A 169 -3.93 8.00 14.71
CA VAL A 169 -2.85 8.53 13.88
C VAL A 169 -3.34 8.85 12.46
N LEU A 170 -4.08 7.92 11.86
CA LEU A 170 -4.50 8.03 10.47
C LEU A 170 -5.64 9.03 10.27
N ALA A 171 -5.62 9.77 9.17
CA ALA A 171 -6.70 10.63 8.71
C ALA A 171 -7.68 9.89 7.78
N ALA A 172 -7.14 9.06 6.89
CA ALA A 172 -7.91 8.19 5.99
C ALA A 172 -7.05 7.03 5.49
N ILE A 173 -7.70 6.00 4.93
CA ILE A 173 -7.01 4.91 4.22
C ILE A 173 -7.52 4.72 2.80
N GLY A 174 -6.60 4.24 1.91
CA GLY A 174 -6.89 3.80 0.55
C GLY A 174 -6.56 2.32 0.39
N SER A 175 -7.54 1.53 -0.01
CA SER A 175 -7.41 0.10 -0.25
C SER A 175 -7.61 -0.21 -1.73
N VAL A 176 -6.66 -0.88 -2.37
CA VAL A 176 -6.82 -1.37 -3.75
C VAL A 176 -6.73 -2.89 -3.76
N ALA A 177 -7.78 -3.55 -4.20
CA ALA A 177 -7.91 -5.02 -4.25
C ALA A 177 -7.53 -5.71 -2.92
N GLY A 178 -7.95 -5.13 -1.79
CA GLY A 178 -7.70 -5.64 -0.44
C GLY A 178 -8.99 -6.07 0.26
N SER A 179 -8.88 -6.49 1.51
CA SER A 179 -10.03 -6.77 2.36
C SER A 179 -9.73 -6.50 3.82
N LEU A 180 -10.73 -6.06 4.57
CA LEU A 180 -10.72 -6.07 6.03
C LEU A 180 -10.86 -7.53 6.49
N ARG A 181 -10.03 -7.97 7.41
CA ARG A 181 -10.18 -9.31 8.01
C ARG A 181 -11.52 -9.45 8.73
N ALA A 182 -12.10 -10.64 8.68
CA ALA A 182 -13.40 -10.92 9.29
C ALA A 182 -13.43 -10.68 10.81
N ASP A 183 -12.29 -10.92 11.48
CA ASP A 183 -12.09 -10.66 12.93
C ASP A 183 -11.67 -9.21 13.22
N GLY A 184 -11.46 -8.40 12.19
CA GLY A 184 -11.04 -7.01 12.30
C GLY A 184 -12.18 -6.12 12.81
N LYS A 185 -11.95 -5.48 13.97
CA LYS A 185 -12.86 -4.50 14.56
C LYS A 185 -12.12 -3.20 14.82
N PRO A 186 -12.16 -2.24 13.88
CA PRO A 186 -11.58 -0.93 14.14
C PRO A 186 -12.25 -0.26 15.36
N PRO A 187 -11.48 0.34 16.26
CA PRO A 187 -12.02 0.93 17.49
C PRO A 187 -12.74 2.26 17.27
N SER A 188 -12.55 2.89 16.12
CA SER A 188 -13.18 4.17 15.75
C SER A 188 -13.51 4.21 14.27
N SER A 189 -14.35 5.16 13.85
CA SER A 189 -14.61 5.44 12.44
C SER A 189 -13.41 6.11 11.77
N LEU A 190 -13.19 5.82 10.48
CA LEU A 190 -12.13 6.41 9.66
C LEU A 190 -12.60 6.50 8.20
N PRO A 191 -12.38 7.61 7.47
CA PRO A 191 -12.64 7.71 6.04
C PRO A 191 -11.89 6.64 5.25
N VAL A 192 -12.59 5.96 4.33
CA VAL A 192 -12.04 4.87 3.51
C VAL A 192 -12.38 5.07 2.05
N ILE A 193 -11.39 4.96 1.17
CA ILE A 193 -11.61 4.70 -0.26
C ILE A 193 -11.16 3.28 -0.58
N HIS A 194 -12.01 2.51 -1.27
CA HIS A 194 -11.72 1.13 -1.65
C HIS A 194 -11.95 0.92 -3.15
N VAL A 195 -10.87 0.60 -3.85
CA VAL A 195 -10.88 0.24 -5.28
C VAL A 195 -10.97 -1.27 -5.42
N ALA A 196 -11.92 -1.78 -6.21
CA ALA A 196 -12.20 -3.21 -6.34
C ALA A 196 -12.45 -3.64 -7.77
N GLY A 197 -11.87 -4.78 -8.17
CA GLY A 197 -12.16 -5.46 -9.43
C GLY A 197 -13.25 -6.53 -9.24
N GLU A 198 -14.29 -6.49 -10.10
CA GLU A 198 -15.40 -7.46 -10.04
C GLU A 198 -14.96 -8.90 -10.36
N ASN A 199 -13.93 -9.04 -11.20
CA ASN A 199 -13.38 -10.31 -11.62
C ASN A 199 -12.06 -10.66 -10.90
N ASP A 200 -11.83 -10.12 -9.69
CA ASP A 200 -10.64 -10.42 -8.89
C ASP A 200 -10.60 -11.92 -8.49
N PRO A 201 -9.62 -12.70 -8.98
CA PRO A 201 -9.52 -14.13 -8.67
C PRO A 201 -8.87 -14.43 -7.32
N LEU A 202 -8.16 -13.46 -6.72
CA LEU A 202 -7.40 -13.64 -5.48
C LEU A 202 -8.14 -13.11 -4.27
N VAL A 203 -8.46 -11.81 -4.24
CA VAL A 203 -9.30 -11.20 -3.21
C VAL A 203 -10.71 -11.07 -3.80
N LYS A 204 -11.47 -12.16 -3.77
CA LYS A 204 -12.77 -12.26 -4.42
C LYS A 204 -13.64 -11.04 -4.16
N PHE A 205 -14.35 -10.58 -5.18
CA PHE A 205 -15.20 -9.39 -5.08
C PHE A 205 -16.21 -9.49 -3.92
N THR A 206 -16.75 -10.69 -3.67
CA THR A 206 -17.63 -10.93 -2.52
C THR A 206 -16.99 -10.64 -1.16
N TRP A 207 -15.68 -10.85 -1.00
CA TRP A 207 -14.96 -10.48 0.22
C TRP A 207 -14.75 -8.99 0.34
N GLN A 208 -14.53 -8.31 -0.80
CA GLN A 208 -14.44 -6.85 -0.86
C GLN A 208 -15.80 -6.22 -0.55
N GLN A 209 -16.90 -6.77 -1.07
CA GLN A 209 -18.27 -6.35 -0.72
C GLN A 209 -18.58 -6.53 0.78
N ALA A 210 -18.16 -7.64 1.38
CA ALA A 210 -18.26 -7.83 2.84
C ALA A 210 -17.45 -6.77 3.61
N THR A 211 -16.30 -6.36 3.07
CA THR A 211 -15.51 -5.23 3.61
C THR A 211 -16.28 -3.92 3.51
N PHE A 212 -16.93 -3.62 2.36
CA PHE A 212 -17.76 -2.42 2.21
C PHE A 212 -18.88 -2.37 3.25
N ALA A 213 -19.58 -3.49 3.44
CA ALA A 213 -20.65 -3.60 4.43
C ALA A 213 -20.13 -3.39 5.86
N ALA A 214 -18.96 -3.95 6.19
CA ALA A 214 -18.31 -3.75 7.48
C ALA A 214 -17.92 -2.28 7.71
N VAL A 215 -17.25 -1.64 6.74
CA VAL A 215 -16.87 -0.23 6.80
C VAL A 215 -18.08 0.67 6.92
N LYS A 216 -19.14 0.45 6.14
CA LYS A 216 -20.40 1.21 6.27
C LYS A 216 -20.92 1.15 7.70
N ARG A 217 -20.97 -0.04 8.30
CA ARG A 217 -21.45 -0.22 9.67
C ARG A 217 -20.57 0.49 10.70
N PHE A 218 -19.24 0.35 10.63
CA PHE A 218 -18.32 1.01 11.54
C PHE A 218 -18.39 2.53 11.44
N ASN A 219 -18.46 3.04 10.24
CA ASN A 219 -18.44 4.46 9.94
C ASN A 219 -19.82 5.12 10.05
N GLY A 220 -20.91 4.35 10.22
CA GLY A 220 -22.28 4.89 10.21
C GLY A 220 -22.61 5.52 8.88
N CYS A 221 -22.25 4.84 7.78
CA CYS A 221 -22.55 5.30 6.43
C CYS A 221 -24.01 5.01 6.05
N ALA A 222 -24.54 5.84 5.17
CA ALA A 222 -25.84 5.60 4.52
C ALA A 222 -25.82 4.30 3.71
N ASP A 223 -26.98 3.64 3.59
CA ASP A 223 -27.11 2.42 2.77
C ASP A 223 -27.00 2.75 1.28
N GLU A 224 -27.58 3.86 0.84
CA GLU A 224 -27.51 4.35 -0.52
C GLU A 224 -26.33 5.29 -0.73
N GLY A 225 -25.58 5.06 -1.80
CA GLY A 225 -24.47 5.90 -2.23
C GLY A 225 -24.89 6.86 -3.33
N LYS A 226 -24.07 7.89 -3.53
CA LYS A 226 -24.18 8.84 -4.63
C LYS A 226 -22.97 8.74 -5.54
N ALA A 227 -23.13 8.97 -6.84
CA ALA A 227 -21.99 9.09 -7.74
C ALA A 227 -21.02 10.17 -7.21
N TRP A 228 -19.72 9.79 -7.08
CA TRP A 228 -18.70 10.70 -6.55
C TRP A 228 -17.70 11.13 -7.63
N ALA A 229 -17.25 10.16 -8.43
CA ALA A 229 -16.32 10.41 -9.53
C ALA A 229 -16.39 9.28 -10.55
N LYS A 230 -15.89 9.56 -11.77
CA LYS A 230 -15.54 8.56 -12.77
C LYS A 230 -14.12 8.83 -13.23
N GLU A 231 -13.24 7.82 -13.15
CA GLU A 231 -11.86 7.94 -13.57
C GLU A 231 -11.48 6.73 -14.43
N GLY A 232 -11.41 6.97 -15.75
CA GLY A 232 -11.21 5.88 -16.71
C GLY A 232 -12.28 4.80 -16.60
N VAL A 233 -11.86 3.59 -16.19
CA VAL A 233 -12.74 2.42 -16.00
C VAL A 233 -13.35 2.34 -14.60
N LEU A 234 -13.01 3.26 -13.70
CA LEU A 234 -13.45 3.27 -12.31
C LEU A 234 -14.71 4.10 -12.16
N ASP A 235 -15.79 3.46 -11.73
CA ASP A 235 -17.01 4.12 -11.29
C ASP A 235 -17.01 4.23 -9.76
N ALA A 236 -16.92 5.47 -9.25
CA ALA A 236 -16.77 5.72 -7.83
C ALA A 236 -18.06 6.25 -7.20
N THR A 237 -18.49 5.60 -6.12
CA THR A 237 -19.67 5.91 -5.33
C THR A 237 -19.27 6.29 -3.92
N ILE A 238 -19.82 7.42 -3.40
CA ILE A 238 -19.61 7.85 -2.02
C ILE A 238 -20.84 7.53 -1.17
N TYR A 239 -20.59 6.99 0.02
CA TYR A 239 -21.56 6.74 1.07
C TYR A 239 -21.29 7.70 2.22
N ALA A 240 -22.16 8.68 2.38
CA ALA A 240 -22.04 9.69 3.43
C ALA A 240 -22.12 9.05 4.83
N SER A 241 -21.33 9.55 5.75
CA SER A 241 -21.27 9.05 7.14
C SER A 241 -21.83 10.08 8.11
N THR A 242 -22.61 9.61 9.08
CA THR A 242 -23.06 10.44 10.22
C THR A 242 -21.95 10.75 11.22
N LYS A 243 -20.79 10.06 11.09
CA LYS A 243 -19.60 10.22 11.94
C LYS A 243 -18.47 11.00 11.25
N GLY A 244 -18.74 11.61 10.09
CA GLY A 244 -17.70 12.32 9.33
C GLY A 244 -16.65 11.42 8.68
N ALA A 245 -16.92 10.12 8.53
CA ALA A 245 -15.99 9.13 7.99
C ALA A 245 -16.61 8.40 6.79
N PRO A 246 -16.68 9.02 5.59
CA PRO A 246 -17.32 8.45 4.42
C PRO A 246 -16.59 7.20 3.92
N LEU A 247 -17.35 6.33 3.23
CA LEU A 247 -16.80 5.29 2.38
C LEU A 247 -16.95 5.72 0.93
N VAL A 248 -15.87 5.62 0.16
CA VAL A 248 -15.92 5.63 -1.30
C VAL A 248 -15.59 4.23 -1.80
N THR A 249 -16.42 3.68 -2.68
CA THR A 249 -16.10 2.47 -3.45
C THR A 249 -15.86 2.87 -4.89
N ALA A 250 -14.74 2.44 -5.49
CA ALA A 250 -14.44 2.63 -6.91
C ALA A 250 -14.33 1.24 -7.55
N ILE A 251 -15.25 0.92 -8.46
CA ILE A 251 -15.40 -0.45 -8.97
C ILE A 251 -15.05 -0.47 -10.46
N HIS A 252 -14.39 -1.54 -10.90
CA HIS A 252 -14.06 -1.81 -12.31
C HIS A 252 -14.28 -3.28 -12.65
N GLY A 253 -14.53 -3.58 -13.91
CA GLY A 253 -14.74 -4.95 -14.40
C GLY A 253 -13.48 -5.80 -14.53
N GLY A 254 -12.31 -5.32 -14.09
CA GLY A 254 -11.02 -6.03 -14.13
C GLY A 254 -10.80 -6.99 -12.97
N GLY A 255 -9.56 -7.48 -12.86
CA GLY A 255 -9.14 -8.47 -11.87
C GLY A 255 -8.38 -7.89 -10.67
N HIS A 256 -7.34 -8.63 -10.24
CA HIS A 256 -6.50 -8.30 -9.09
C HIS A 256 -5.39 -7.30 -9.46
N GLU A 257 -5.75 -6.12 -9.83
CA GLU A 257 -4.82 -5.12 -10.34
C GLU A 257 -4.89 -3.79 -9.59
N TYR A 258 -3.83 -3.01 -9.71
CA TYR A 258 -3.85 -1.59 -9.36
C TYR A 258 -4.35 -0.83 -10.61
N ALA A 259 -5.67 -0.68 -10.72
CA ALA A 259 -6.31 -0.12 -11.92
C ALA A 259 -5.87 1.34 -12.16
N LYS A 260 -5.70 1.70 -13.43
CA LYS A 260 -5.40 3.09 -13.84
C LYS A 260 -6.52 4.01 -13.35
N GLY A 261 -6.18 5.15 -12.79
CA GLY A 261 -7.12 6.09 -12.16
C GLY A 261 -7.26 5.91 -10.65
N SER A 262 -6.76 4.78 -10.09
CA SER A 262 -6.84 4.55 -8.64
C SER A 262 -6.12 5.62 -7.83
N THR A 263 -4.96 6.06 -8.28
CA THR A 263 -4.15 7.07 -7.56
C THR A 263 -4.83 8.42 -7.58
N GLU A 264 -5.38 8.84 -8.71
CA GLU A 264 -6.14 10.08 -8.88
C GLU A 264 -7.29 10.17 -7.87
N LEU A 265 -8.07 9.09 -7.78
CA LEU A 265 -9.19 9.01 -6.84
C LEU A 265 -8.72 9.00 -5.39
N ILE A 266 -7.65 8.26 -5.06
CA ILE A 266 -7.10 8.18 -3.70
C ILE A 266 -6.53 9.53 -3.26
N VAL A 267 -5.77 10.20 -4.12
CA VAL A 267 -5.21 11.55 -3.84
C VAL A 267 -6.33 12.56 -3.59
N ARG A 268 -7.35 12.57 -4.44
CA ARG A 268 -8.54 13.42 -4.24
C ARG A 268 -9.20 13.11 -2.91
N PHE A 269 -9.47 11.84 -2.63
CA PHE A 269 -10.12 11.41 -1.38
C PHE A 269 -9.32 11.84 -0.15
N PHE A 270 -8.01 11.68 -0.15
CA PHE A 270 -7.17 12.09 0.97
C PHE A 270 -7.19 13.60 1.19
N LYS A 271 -7.16 14.40 0.12
CA LYS A 271 -7.28 15.86 0.21
C LYS A 271 -8.61 16.33 0.78
N GLU A 272 -9.70 15.59 0.49
CA GLU A 272 -11.04 15.87 0.98
C GLU A 272 -11.26 15.42 2.44
N ASN A 273 -10.38 14.54 2.99
CA ASN A 273 -10.58 13.90 4.30
C ASN A 273 -9.37 14.08 5.25
N PRO A 274 -8.94 15.29 5.58
CA PRO A 274 -8.05 15.51 6.72
C PRO A 274 -8.81 15.29 8.03
N LYS A 275 -8.11 14.98 9.13
CA LYS A 275 -8.76 14.98 10.45
C LYS A 275 -9.29 16.39 10.79
N PRO A 276 -10.40 16.48 11.54
CA PRO A 276 -10.89 17.77 12.04
C PRO A 276 -9.81 18.55 12.78
N ALA A 277 -9.88 19.86 12.76
CA ALA A 277 -9.10 20.70 13.69
C ALA A 277 -9.58 20.39 15.11
N LYS A 278 -8.61 20.24 16.02
CA LYS A 278 -8.91 20.12 17.46
C LYS A 278 -9.37 21.47 18.00
#